data_dbacc6aad034c55c6217a102fcf36894
#
_entry.id   dbacc6aad034c55c6217a102fcf36894
#
_cell.length_a   1.000
_cell.length_b   1.000
_cell.length_c   1.000
_cell.angle_alpha   90.00
_cell.angle_beta   90.00
_cell.angle_gamma   90.00
#
_symmetry.space_group_name_H-M   'P 1'
#
loop_
_entity.id
_entity.type
_entity.pdbx_description
1 polymer ?
#
loop_
_entity_poly.entity_id
_entity_poly.type
_entity_poly.pdbx_seq_one_letter_code
_entity_poly.pdbx_strand_id
1 'polypeptide(L)'
;MKIKYTLIAIQLILLFFTASCTPKWSGEVSFAVEGTVSNVNIEYSTNEVYENLISVSLPWYSDAISAHAEDEIENDCDIIVKNNTTDSSPITVRIYVDGELRAEETGSGAYCTVVASYRIYETE
;
A
#
# COMPACT_ATOMS: atom_id res chain seq x y z
N MET A 1 50.61 7.61 20.31
CA MET A 1 50.27 6.39 19.62
C MET A 1 49.04 5.69 20.20
N LYS A 2 48.89 5.60 21.50
CA LYS A 2 47.70 4.98 22.10
C LYS A 2 46.38 5.71 21.79
N ILE A 3 46.41 7.01 21.58
CA ILE A 3 45.22 7.82 21.25
C ILE A 3 44.62 7.49 19.89
N LYS A 4 45.46 7.15 18.89
CA LYS A 4 44.99 6.79 17.56
C LYS A 4 44.16 5.47 17.52
N TYR A 5 44.58 4.52 18.32
CA TYR A 5 43.87 3.22 18.40
C TYR A 5 42.53 3.33 19.14
N THR A 6 42.48 4.20 20.13
CA THR A 6 41.26 4.47 20.89
C THR A 6 40.20 5.14 20.02
N LEU A 7 40.58 6.09 19.16
CA LEU A 7 39.70 6.79 18.21
C LEU A 7 39.13 5.83 17.15
N ILE A 8 39.95 4.94 16.64
CA ILE A 8 39.53 3.90 15.67
C ILE A 8 38.52 2.94 16.31
N ALA A 9 38.74 2.52 17.55
CA ALA A 9 37.83 1.67 18.28
C ALA A 9 36.47 2.34 18.52
N ILE A 10 36.45 3.64 18.85
CA ILE A 10 35.21 4.39 19.04
C ILE A 10 34.44 4.55 17.73
N GLN A 11 35.12 4.79 16.61
CA GLN A 11 34.48 4.85 15.30
C GLN A 11 33.88 3.50 14.87
N LEU A 12 34.54 2.40 15.17
CA LEU A 12 34.03 1.04 14.91
C LEU A 12 32.79 0.74 15.74
N ILE A 13 32.73 1.17 16.99
CA ILE A 13 31.57 1.00 17.86
C ILE A 13 30.38 1.81 17.35
N LEU A 14 30.60 3.05 16.88
CA LEU A 14 29.56 3.89 16.28
C LEU A 14 28.98 3.28 14.99
N LEU A 15 29.81 2.71 14.15
CA LEU A 15 29.40 1.98 12.96
C LEU A 15 28.56 0.75 13.32
N PHE A 16 28.87 0.06 14.40
CA PHE A 16 28.13 -1.10 14.86
C PHE A 16 26.73 -0.71 15.37
N PHE A 17 26.57 0.42 16.02
CA PHE A 17 25.28 0.94 16.48
C PHE A 17 24.37 1.35 15.32
N THR A 18 24.91 1.94 14.25
CA THR A 18 24.12 2.29 13.05
C THR A 18 23.69 1.06 12.24
N ALA A 19 24.42 -0.06 12.32
CA ALA A 19 24.06 -1.30 11.66
C ALA A 19 22.98 -2.10 12.40
N SER A 20 22.63 -1.73 13.65
CA SER A 20 21.62 -2.43 14.45
C SER A 20 20.23 -1.76 14.39
N CYS A 21 19.99 -0.87 13.42
CA CYS A 21 18.68 -0.29 13.19
C CYS A 21 17.66 -1.37 12.81
N THR A 22 16.46 -1.26 13.38
CA THR A 22 15.34 -2.15 13.07
C THR A 22 15.06 -2.12 11.58
N PRO A 23 14.89 -3.27 10.90
CA PRO A 23 14.48 -3.30 9.51
C PRO A 23 13.18 -2.55 9.33
N LYS A 24 13.11 -1.75 8.28
CA LYS A 24 11.90 -1.01 7.91
C LYS A 24 11.74 -1.04 6.40
N TRP A 25 10.52 -1.03 5.99
CA TRP A 25 10.16 -0.91 4.60
C TRP A 25 9.64 0.50 4.34
N SER A 26 10.04 1.06 3.22
CA SER A 26 9.38 2.25 2.66
C SER A 26 9.28 2.08 1.15
N GLY A 27 8.18 2.54 0.59
CA GLY A 27 7.93 2.42 -0.83
C GLY A 27 6.65 3.11 -1.23
N GLU A 28 6.05 2.66 -2.32
CA GLU A 28 4.85 3.26 -2.87
C GLU A 28 3.75 2.21 -3.04
N VAL A 29 2.52 2.62 -2.72
CA VAL A 29 1.31 1.85 -2.91
C VAL A 29 0.45 2.56 -3.96
N SER A 30 -0.13 1.81 -4.88
CA SER A 30 -1.12 2.33 -5.80
C SER A 30 -2.29 1.37 -5.93
N PHE A 31 -3.44 1.92 -6.27
CA PHE A 31 -4.69 1.19 -6.41
C PHE A 31 -5.22 1.34 -7.82
N ALA A 32 -5.86 0.29 -8.34
CA ALA A 32 -6.50 0.32 -9.64
C ALA A 32 -7.87 -0.36 -9.56
N VAL A 33 -8.83 0.19 -10.29
CA VAL A 33 -10.15 -0.40 -10.45
C VAL A 33 -10.47 -0.45 -11.94
N GLU A 34 -10.61 -1.67 -12.44
CA GLU A 34 -10.89 -1.95 -13.85
C GLU A 34 -12.34 -2.38 -14.03
N GLY A 35 -12.92 -2.01 -15.15
CA GLY A 35 -14.28 -2.41 -15.51
C GLY A 35 -14.93 -1.36 -16.41
N THR A 36 -16.20 -1.62 -16.72
CA THR A 36 -17.01 -0.75 -17.60
C THR A 36 -18.19 -0.10 -16.86
N VAL A 37 -18.34 -0.38 -15.58
CA VAL A 37 -19.41 0.23 -14.76
C VAL A 37 -19.22 1.73 -14.70
N SER A 38 -20.30 2.47 -14.95
CA SER A 38 -20.24 3.93 -15.13
C SER A 38 -20.23 4.73 -13.83
N ASN A 39 -20.58 4.11 -12.71
CA ASN A 39 -20.72 4.83 -11.43
C ASN A 39 -20.42 3.89 -10.27
N VAL A 40 -19.31 4.14 -9.60
CA VAL A 40 -18.89 3.40 -8.39
C VAL A 40 -18.46 4.39 -7.32
N ASN A 41 -18.51 3.97 -6.06
CA ASN A 41 -17.84 4.64 -4.96
C ASN A 41 -16.56 3.86 -4.64
N ILE A 42 -15.46 4.58 -4.43
CA ILE A 42 -14.16 3.98 -4.13
C ILE A 42 -13.67 4.53 -2.79
N GLU A 43 -13.36 3.62 -1.87
CA GLU A 43 -12.77 3.94 -0.58
C GLU A 43 -11.45 3.18 -0.49
N TYR A 44 -10.35 3.90 -0.32
CA TYR A 44 -9.04 3.26 -0.21
C TYR A 44 -8.22 3.88 0.89
N SER A 45 -7.37 3.07 1.50
CA SER A 45 -6.56 3.49 2.64
C SER A 45 -5.24 2.75 2.74
N THR A 46 -4.26 3.45 3.29
CA THR A 46 -3.06 2.90 3.88
C THR A 46 -3.07 3.31 5.35
N ASN A 47 -2.02 3.00 6.13
CA ASN A 47 -1.94 3.49 7.51
C ASN A 47 -1.83 5.02 7.59
N GLU A 48 -1.37 5.68 6.52
CA GLU A 48 -1.11 7.12 6.50
C GLU A 48 -2.19 7.92 5.77
N VAL A 49 -2.93 7.28 4.85
CA VAL A 49 -3.86 7.97 3.94
C VAL A 49 -5.20 7.26 3.93
N TYR A 50 -6.26 8.06 3.92
CA TYR A 50 -7.63 7.59 3.70
C TYR A 50 -8.33 8.49 2.69
N GLU A 51 -8.95 7.91 1.67
CA GLU A 51 -9.71 8.63 0.66
C GLU A 51 -11.05 7.94 0.38
N ASN A 52 -12.07 8.75 0.16
CA ASN A 52 -13.39 8.29 -0.20
C ASN A 52 -13.89 9.09 -1.42
N LEU A 53 -14.03 8.41 -2.55
CA LEU A 53 -14.44 9.00 -3.82
C LEU A 53 -15.85 8.54 -4.16
N ILE A 54 -16.69 9.48 -4.59
CA ILE A 54 -18.09 9.24 -4.88
C ILE A 54 -18.33 9.45 -6.37
N SER A 55 -19.13 8.58 -6.98
CA SER A 55 -19.57 8.67 -8.38
C SER A 55 -18.40 8.71 -9.38
N VAL A 56 -17.54 7.72 -9.30
CA VAL A 56 -16.38 7.57 -10.18
C VAL A 56 -16.74 6.66 -11.35
N SER A 57 -16.30 7.04 -12.56
CA SER A 57 -16.40 6.19 -13.74
C SER A 57 -15.17 5.30 -13.87
N LEU A 58 -15.35 4.03 -14.22
CA LEU A 58 -14.26 3.10 -14.45
C LEU A 58 -13.74 3.18 -15.89
N PRO A 59 -12.47 2.88 -16.17
CA PRO A 59 -11.43 2.50 -15.21
C PRO A 59 -10.92 3.68 -14.37
N TRP A 60 -10.37 3.39 -13.19
CA TRP A 60 -9.82 4.41 -12.30
C TRP A 60 -8.48 3.93 -11.72
N TYR A 61 -7.54 4.85 -11.56
CA TYR A 61 -6.21 4.59 -11.02
C TYR A 61 -5.84 5.67 -10.02
N SER A 62 -5.30 5.27 -8.86
CA SER A 62 -4.78 6.23 -7.90
C SER A 62 -3.39 6.74 -8.31
N ASP A 63 -2.99 7.89 -7.77
CA ASP A 63 -1.58 8.26 -7.75
C ASP A 63 -0.80 7.30 -6.83
N ALA A 64 0.52 7.26 -7.00
CA ALA A 64 1.39 6.53 -6.10
C ALA A 64 1.38 7.20 -4.73
N ILE A 65 1.21 6.39 -3.68
CA ILE A 65 1.10 6.85 -2.29
C ILE A 65 2.33 6.35 -1.55
N SER A 66 3.07 7.28 -0.92
CA SER A 66 4.20 6.90 -0.07
C SER A 66 3.69 6.17 1.17
N ALA A 67 4.31 5.05 1.49
CA ALA A 67 3.93 4.22 2.62
C ALA A 67 5.17 3.60 3.28
N HIS A 68 5.04 3.26 4.56
CA HIS A 68 6.13 2.62 5.30
C HIS A 68 5.60 1.63 6.33
N ALA A 69 6.46 0.65 6.65
CA ALA A 69 6.25 -0.28 7.74
C ALA A 69 7.56 -0.33 8.55
N GLU A 70 7.49 -0.11 9.86
CA GLU A 70 8.65 -0.09 10.75
C GLU A 70 8.24 -0.43 12.18
N ASP A 71 9.22 -0.88 12.99
CA ASP A 71 9.05 -1.12 14.42
C ASP A 71 7.87 -2.05 14.76
N GLU A 72 7.77 -3.16 14.05
CA GLU A 72 6.68 -4.13 14.16
C GLU A 72 5.30 -3.58 13.74
N ILE A 73 5.25 -2.33 13.25
CA ILE A 73 4.03 -1.75 12.70
C ILE A 73 3.93 -2.14 11.22
N GLU A 74 2.89 -2.89 10.91
CA GLU A 74 2.55 -3.28 9.56
C GLU A 74 1.77 -2.16 8.87
N ASN A 75 1.84 -2.08 7.54
CA ASN A 75 1.00 -1.16 6.78
C ASN A 75 -0.15 -1.95 6.14
N ASP A 76 -1.36 -1.68 6.57
CA ASP A 76 -2.56 -2.28 6.01
C ASP A 76 -3.10 -1.42 4.87
N CYS A 77 -3.16 -2.01 3.68
CA CYS A 77 -3.69 -1.36 2.49
C CYS A 77 -5.02 -2.01 2.12
N ASP A 78 -6.05 -1.19 1.99
CA ASP A 78 -7.40 -1.65 1.70
C ASP A 78 -8.04 -0.82 0.60
N ILE A 79 -8.85 -1.47 -0.24
CA ILE A 79 -9.71 -0.80 -1.21
C ILE A 79 -11.08 -1.47 -1.23
N ILE A 80 -12.10 -0.66 -1.16
CA ILE A 80 -13.51 -1.08 -1.20
C ILE A 80 -14.18 -0.33 -2.35
N VAL A 81 -14.77 -1.07 -3.27
CA VAL A 81 -15.48 -0.50 -4.42
C VAL A 81 -16.92 -0.95 -4.39
N LYS A 82 -17.83 0.00 -4.40
CA LYS A 82 -19.28 -0.26 -4.45
C LYS A 82 -19.83 0.16 -5.79
N ASN A 83 -20.46 -0.78 -6.48
CA ASN A 83 -21.23 -0.51 -7.70
C ASN A 83 -22.54 0.21 -7.33
N ASN A 84 -22.74 1.42 -7.84
CA ASN A 84 -23.94 2.21 -7.61
C ASN A 84 -25.03 1.98 -8.67
N THR A 85 -24.87 0.99 -9.54
CA THR A 85 -25.75 0.74 -10.69
C THR A 85 -26.30 -0.65 -10.71
N THR A 86 -27.24 -0.89 -11.62
CA THR A 86 -27.77 -2.22 -11.91
C THR A 86 -26.91 -3.00 -12.92
N ASP A 87 -25.87 -2.36 -13.47
CA ASP A 87 -24.93 -3.02 -14.38
C ASP A 87 -24.19 -4.14 -13.64
N SER A 88 -24.30 -5.36 -14.15
CA SER A 88 -23.70 -6.55 -13.55
C SER A 88 -22.33 -6.90 -14.13
N SER A 89 -21.72 -6.00 -14.90
CA SER A 89 -20.38 -6.20 -15.46
C SER A 89 -19.33 -6.38 -14.37
N PRO A 90 -18.27 -7.18 -14.61
CA PRO A 90 -17.23 -7.40 -13.61
C PRO A 90 -16.48 -6.14 -13.23
N ILE A 91 -16.13 -6.04 -11.96
CA ILE A 91 -15.24 -5.01 -11.42
C ILE A 91 -14.04 -5.73 -10.82
N THR A 92 -12.84 -5.35 -11.26
CA THR A 92 -11.58 -5.88 -10.73
C THR A 92 -10.85 -4.79 -9.97
N VAL A 93 -10.51 -5.08 -8.71
CA VAL A 93 -9.73 -4.16 -7.87
C VAL A 93 -8.34 -4.74 -7.67
N ARG A 94 -7.30 -3.87 -7.67
CA ARG A 94 -5.91 -4.27 -7.55
C ARG A 94 -5.15 -3.36 -6.63
N ILE A 95 -4.24 -3.96 -5.87
CA ILE A 95 -3.28 -3.24 -5.02
C ILE A 95 -1.88 -3.58 -5.53
N TYR A 96 -1.11 -2.53 -5.83
CA TYR A 96 0.29 -2.63 -6.24
C TYR A 96 1.18 -2.06 -5.15
N VAL A 97 2.30 -2.73 -4.90
CA VAL A 97 3.35 -2.24 -4.00
C VAL A 97 4.64 -2.19 -4.80
N ASP A 98 5.23 -1.00 -4.91
CA ASP A 98 6.42 -0.75 -5.73
C ASP A 98 6.26 -1.23 -7.18
N GLY A 99 5.06 -1.06 -7.73
CA GLY A 99 4.71 -1.46 -9.08
C GLY A 99 4.39 -2.95 -9.27
N GLU A 100 4.49 -3.76 -8.24
CA GLU A 100 4.16 -5.19 -8.29
C GLU A 100 2.74 -5.45 -7.77
N LEU A 101 1.99 -6.27 -8.51
CA LEU A 101 0.65 -6.70 -8.12
C LEU A 101 0.71 -7.58 -6.87
N ARG A 102 0.06 -7.15 -5.80
CA ARG A 102 0.05 -7.87 -4.51
C ARG A 102 -1.32 -8.40 -4.13
N ALA A 103 -2.39 -7.76 -4.55
CA ALA A 103 -3.74 -8.23 -4.28
C ALA A 103 -4.64 -7.92 -5.48
N GLU A 104 -5.54 -8.82 -5.78
CA GLU A 104 -6.51 -8.68 -6.86
C GLU A 104 -7.80 -9.40 -6.49
N GLU A 105 -8.92 -8.73 -6.63
CA GLU A 105 -10.24 -9.31 -6.44
C GLU A 105 -11.18 -8.86 -7.54
N THR A 106 -12.04 -9.76 -7.99
CA THR A 106 -13.07 -9.47 -9.00
C THR A 106 -14.44 -9.84 -8.46
N GLY A 107 -15.38 -8.95 -8.64
CA GLY A 107 -16.78 -9.18 -8.31
C GLY A 107 -17.69 -8.70 -9.43
N SER A 108 -18.91 -9.17 -9.45
CA SER A 108 -19.93 -8.78 -10.44
C SER A 108 -21.32 -8.80 -9.82
N GLY A 109 -22.24 -8.12 -10.44
CA GLY A 109 -23.62 -8.04 -10.00
C GLY A 109 -24.06 -6.62 -9.71
N ALA A 110 -25.36 -6.37 -9.85
CA ALA A 110 -25.97 -5.09 -9.52
C ALA A 110 -25.67 -4.74 -8.04
N TYR A 111 -25.22 -3.52 -7.80
CA TYR A 111 -24.92 -3.01 -6.46
C TYR A 111 -23.90 -3.83 -5.67
N CYS A 112 -23.05 -4.61 -6.34
CA CYS A 112 -22.04 -5.43 -5.67
C CYS A 112 -20.97 -4.57 -4.99
N THR A 113 -20.32 -5.15 -3.98
CA THR A 113 -19.15 -4.57 -3.31
C THR A 113 -17.96 -5.49 -3.52
N VAL A 114 -16.83 -4.93 -3.94
CA VAL A 114 -15.59 -5.66 -4.17
C VAL A 114 -14.53 -5.09 -3.23
N VAL A 115 -13.84 -5.96 -2.49
CA VAL A 115 -12.85 -5.58 -1.48
C VAL A 115 -11.55 -6.31 -1.76
N ALA A 116 -10.45 -5.58 -1.76
CA ALA A 116 -9.10 -6.15 -1.75
C ALA A 116 -8.31 -5.57 -0.59
N SER A 117 -7.47 -6.39 0.01
CA SER A 117 -6.63 -6.00 1.15
C SER A 117 -5.25 -6.61 1.01
N TYR A 118 -4.24 -5.87 1.42
CA TYR A 118 -2.86 -6.36 1.48
C TYR A 118 -2.13 -5.75 2.66
N ARG A 119 -1.40 -6.58 3.39
CA ARG A 119 -0.62 -6.15 4.55
C ARG A 119 0.87 -6.17 4.21
N ILE A 120 1.51 -5.02 4.34
CA ILE A 120 2.95 -4.87 4.10
C ILE A 120 3.68 -5.03 5.43
N TYR A 121 4.66 -5.91 5.45
CA TYR A 121 5.54 -6.12 6.58
C TYR A 121 6.84 -5.35 6.42
N GLU A 122 7.49 -5.03 7.51
CA GLU A 122 8.73 -4.26 7.53
C GLU A 122 9.90 -4.87 6.75
N THR A 123 9.81 -6.16 6.43
CA THR A 123 10.87 -6.91 5.74
C THR A 123 10.63 -7.10 4.24
N GLU A 124 9.59 -6.52 3.68
CA GLU A 124 9.30 -6.65 2.25
C GLU A 124 10.19 -5.84 1.32
#